data_6b94551f2c81ce7ccafad4fbbee08774
#
_entry.id   6b94551f2c81ce7ccafad4fbbee08774
#
_cell.length_a   1.000
_cell.length_b   1.000
_cell.length_c   1.000
_cell.angle_alpha   90.00
_cell.angle_beta   90.00
_cell.angle_gamma   90.00
#
_symmetry.space_group_name_H-M   'P 1'
#
loop_
_entity.id
_entity.type
_entity.pdbx_description
1 polymer ?
#
loop_
_entity_poly.entity_id
_entity_poly.type
_entity_poly.pdbx_seq_one_letter_code
_entity_poly.pdbx_strand_id
1 'polypeptide(L)'
;MPIEKQNENALLYLKKVIHHCHDSKGDGGWPMKKILIAAGVLFLLAGAIMAYGAFDLYQYMNAPIQAKNPSGAFITISPGDNFERIMEKLRAVDLIEHPFKFELTARWKGFGRKIQAGEYRLSNEMTPLEMLQALASGRVVLHSVTIPEGFNIRQVAKRIDASGLAGFERFLSAATDPKFAARLNIPADTVEGYLFPDTYSFARSAGAEKIIKTMIYELRRHFTHQWKKRAQELGFSVHEIITLASIIEKETGVADERVLIASVFHNRLAKNMRLESDPTVIYGIKDFDGNLTRSDLKKQTPYNTYRIHGLPPGPIANPGLASIRAALYPARTEYLYFVAKPDRTHHFSKTLSAHNQAVNKYQLSSGSP
;
A
#
# COMPACT_ATOMS: atom_id res chain seq x y z
N MET A 1 -46.04 -11.13 20.21
CA MET A 1 -47.01 -12.16 20.52
C MET A 1 -48.34 -11.92 19.81
N PRO A 2 -48.46 -11.77 18.51
CA PRO A 2 -49.72 -11.99 17.78
C PRO A 2 -49.56 -12.87 16.50
N ILE A 3 -48.39 -13.29 16.08
CA ILE A 3 -48.19 -13.99 14.80
C ILE A 3 -48.52 -15.50 14.92
N GLU A 4 -48.36 -16.11 16.09
CA GLU A 4 -48.63 -17.50 16.32
C GLU A 4 -50.14 -17.86 16.26
N LYS A 5 -51.01 -16.94 16.70
CA LYS A 5 -52.48 -17.15 16.64
C LYS A 5 -53.08 -17.05 15.24
N GLN A 6 -52.46 -16.32 14.32
CA GLN A 6 -52.95 -16.25 12.92
C GLN A 6 -52.62 -17.53 12.13
N ASN A 7 -51.52 -18.19 12.42
CA ASN A 7 -51.16 -19.46 11.77
C ASN A 7 -52.00 -20.60 12.23
N GLU A 8 -52.41 -20.64 13.51
CA GLU A 8 -53.32 -21.69 13.99
C GLU A 8 -54.73 -21.61 13.36
N ASN A 9 -55.23 -20.41 13.16
CA ASN A 9 -56.52 -20.22 12.49
C ASN A 9 -56.53 -20.61 11.03
N ALA A 10 -55.40 -20.32 10.29
CA ALA A 10 -55.22 -20.77 8.91
C ALA A 10 -55.13 -22.28 8.81
N LEU A 11 -54.40 -22.93 9.75
CA LEU A 11 -54.29 -24.39 9.81
C LEU A 11 -55.63 -25.08 10.17
N LEU A 12 -56.42 -24.47 11.09
CA LEU A 12 -57.73 -24.96 11.44
C LEU A 12 -58.74 -24.80 10.30
N TYR A 13 -58.65 -23.72 9.54
CA TYR A 13 -59.48 -23.52 8.33
C TYR A 13 -59.12 -24.54 7.23
N LEU A 14 -57.83 -24.81 7.00
CA LEU A 14 -57.37 -25.85 6.09
C LEU A 14 -57.79 -27.25 6.54
N LYS A 15 -57.68 -27.57 7.84
CA LYS A 15 -58.19 -28.86 8.38
C LYS A 15 -59.69 -29.01 8.22
N LYS A 16 -60.49 -27.98 8.44
CA LYS A 16 -61.94 -27.99 8.21
C LYS A 16 -62.29 -28.20 6.73
N VAL A 17 -61.58 -27.53 5.83
CA VAL A 17 -61.78 -27.68 4.37
C VAL A 17 -61.42 -29.13 3.94
N ILE A 18 -60.32 -29.68 4.45
CA ILE A 18 -59.91 -31.07 4.17
C ILE A 18 -60.87 -32.09 4.78
N HIS A 19 -61.39 -31.86 5.99
CA HIS A 19 -62.34 -32.80 6.63
C HIS A 19 -63.72 -32.76 5.95
N HIS A 20 -64.17 -31.63 5.44
CA HIS A 20 -65.41 -31.52 4.68
C HIS A 20 -65.32 -32.20 3.28
N CYS A 21 -64.11 -32.46 2.79
CA CYS A 21 -63.85 -33.19 1.56
C CYS A 21 -63.81 -34.71 1.74
N HIS A 22 -63.76 -35.23 3.01
CA HIS A 22 -63.60 -36.67 3.24
C HIS A 22 -64.94 -37.40 3.49
N ASP A 23 -66.06 -36.65 3.73
CA ASP A 23 -67.35 -37.26 4.08
C ASP A 23 -68.37 -37.42 2.93
N SER A 24 -67.98 -37.19 1.67
CA SER A 24 -68.84 -37.46 0.53
C SER A 24 -68.43 -38.75 -0.21
N LYS A 25 -68.74 -39.92 0.37
CA LYS A 25 -68.85 -41.13 -0.38
C LYS A 25 -70.17 -41.09 -1.20
N GLY A 26 -70.01 -40.76 -2.48
CA GLY A 26 -71.13 -40.82 -3.43
C GLY A 26 -70.65 -40.43 -4.81
N ASP A 27 -70.59 -41.37 -5.72
CA ASP A 27 -70.47 -41.37 -7.18
C ASP A 27 -70.26 -40.01 -7.86
N GLY A 28 -69.15 -39.93 -8.59
CA GLY A 28 -68.95 -38.84 -9.57
C GLY A 28 -67.77 -38.00 -9.28
N GLY A 29 -66.78 -38.08 -10.19
CA GLY A 29 -65.55 -37.26 -10.16
C GLY A 29 -65.81 -35.80 -9.82
N TRP A 30 -64.94 -35.26 -9.03
CA TRP A 30 -65.02 -33.82 -8.64
C TRP A 30 -65.26 -32.97 -9.88
N PRO A 31 -66.33 -32.15 -9.92
CA PRO A 31 -66.62 -31.37 -11.11
C PRO A 31 -65.38 -30.53 -11.43
N MET A 32 -64.82 -30.67 -12.63
CA MET A 32 -63.59 -30.00 -13.09
C MET A 32 -63.51 -28.53 -12.67
N LYS A 33 -64.69 -27.87 -12.56
CA LYS A 33 -64.83 -26.51 -12.09
C LYS A 33 -64.34 -26.26 -10.64
N LYS A 34 -64.59 -27.22 -9.72
CA LYS A 34 -64.15 -27.12 -8.29
C LYS A 34 -62.67 -27.35 -8.18
N ILE A 35 -62.09 -28.20 -8.98
CA ILE A 35 -60.63 -28.44 -9.03
C ILE A 35 -59.91 -27.20 -9.60
N LEU A 36 -60.44 -26.58 -10.64
CA LEU A 36 -59.90 -25.34 -11.23
C LEU A 36 -59.98 -24.15 -10.27
N ILE A 37 -61.08 -24.05 -9.50
CA ILE A 37 -61.23 -22.99 -8.48
C ILE A 37 -60.23 -23.23 -7.35
N ALA A 38 -60.06 -24.46 -6.83
CA ALA A 38 -59.07 -24.75 -5.80
C ALA A 38 -57.63 -24.49 -6.27
N ALA A 39 -57.29 -24.87 -7.50
CA ALA A 39 -56.00 -24.62 -8.11
C ALA A 39 -55.77 -23.09 -8.28
N GLY A 40 -56.80 -22.32 -8.70
CA GLY A 40 -56.73 -20.86 -8.80
C GLY A 40 -56.50 -20.20 -7.45
N VAL A 41 -57.19 -20.66 -6.41
CA VAL A 41 -57.00 -20.13 -5.02
C VAL A 41 -55.59 -20.44 -4.51
N LEU A 42 -55.11 -21.67 -4.73
CA LEU A 42 -53.74 -22.05 -4.37
C LEU A 42 -52.69 -21.21 -5.11
N PHE A 43 -52.90 -20.93 -6.38
CA PHE A 43 -52.02 -20.09 -7.18
C PHE A 43 -52.01 -18.65 -6.66
N LEU A 44 -53.17 -18.06 -6.33
CA LEU A 44 -53.29 -16.71 -5.73
C LEU A 44 -52.62 -16.66 -4.37
N LEU A 45 -52.80 -17.69 -3.52
CA LEU A 45 -52.16 -17.77 -2.20
C LEU A 45 -50.62 -17.87 -2.37
N ALA A 46 -50.12 -18.69 -3.27
CA ALA A 46 -48.68 -18.79 -3.56
C ALA A 46 -48.14 -17.45 -4.09
N GLY A 47 -48.89 -16.76 -4.97
CA GLY A 47 -48.55 -15.43 -5.45
C GLY A 47 -48.48 -14.37 -4.32
N ALA A 48 -49.46 -14.40 -3.42
CA ALA A 48 -49.47 -13.48 -2.26
C ALA A 48 -48.31 -13.75 -1.30
N ILE A 49 -47.97 -15.01 -1.04
CA ILE A 49 -46.80 -15.39 -0.21
C ILE A 49 -45.50 -14.92 -0.86
N MET A 50 -45.35 -15.15 -2.19
CA MET A 50 -44.16 -14.66 -2.90
C MET A 50 -44.05 -13.14 -2.89
N ALA A 51 -45.16 -12.42 -3.11
CA ALA A 51 -45.21 -10.96 -3.07
C ALA A 51 -44.86 -10.42 -1.67
N TYR A 52 -45.37 -11.06 -0.61
CA TYR A 52 -45.04 -10.72 0.78
C TYR A 52 -43.56 -10.97 1.06
N GLY A 53 -43.01 -12.13 0.66
CA GLY A 53 -41.60 -12.46 0.83
C GLY A 53 -40.67 -11.50 0.07
N ALA A 54 -41.05 -11.10 -1.16
CA ALA A 54 -40.32 -10.10 -1.93
C ALA A 54 -40.37 -8.71 -1.27
N PHE A 55 -41.53 -8.32 -0.75
CA PHE A 55 -41.68 -7.05 -0.02
C PHE A 55 -40.88 -7.04 1.28
N ASP A 56 -40.92 -8.10 2.06
CA ASP A 56 -40.15 -8.24 3.29
C ASP A 56 -38.63 -8.23 3.03
N LEU A 57 -38.17 -8.89 1.98
CA LEU A 57 -36.77 -8.83 1.56
C LEU A 57 -36.38 -7.41 1.09
N TYR A 58 -37.27 -6.74 0.35
CA TYR A 58 -37.02 -5.36 -0.07
C TYR A 58 -36.89 -4.39 1.10
N GLN A 59 -37.76 -4.51 2.11
CA GLN A 59 -37.68 -3.73 3.34
C GLN A 59 -36.37 -4.00 4.08
N TYR A 60 -36.00 -5.27 4.25
CA TYR A 60 -34.76 -5.68 4.88
C TYR A 60 -33.53 -5.11 4.17
N MET A 61 -33.50 -5.16 2.85
CA MET A 61 -32.35 -4.65 2.07
C MET A 61 -32.10 -3.15 2.25
N ASN A 62 -33.15 -2.38 2.46
CA ASN A 62 -33.11 -0.91 2.47
C ASN A 62 -33.27 -0.30 3.87
N ALA A 63 -33.46 -1.11 4.91
CA ALA A 63 -33.51 -0.65 6.29
C ALA A 63 -32.14 -0.75 6.95
N PRO A 64 -31.69 0.29 7.67
CA PRO A 64 -30.47 0.20 8.48
C PRO A 64 -30.59 -0.89 9.54
N ILE A 65 -29.47 -1.54 9.85
CA ILE A 65 -29.43 -2.58 10.89
C ILE A 65 -29.47 -1.89 12.25
N GLN A 66 -30.51 -2.17 13.03
CA GLN A 66 -30.68 -1.63 14.39
C GLN A 66 -29.79 -2.40 15.39
N ALA A 67 -28.48 -2.34 15.26
CA ALA A 67 -27.59 -2.99 16.20
C ALA A 67 -27.28 -2.10 17.41
N LYS A 68 -26.95 -2.74 18.53
CA LYS A 68 -26.75 -2.11 19.84
C LYS A 68 -25.55 -1.16 19.92
N ASN A 69 -24.71 -1.07 18.88
CA ASN A 69 -23.46 -0.30 18.94
C ASN A 69 -23.25 0.55 17.67
N PRO A 70 -23.42 1.89 17.71
CA PRO A 70 -23.37 2.76 16.53
C PRO A 70 -21.94 3.01 15.97
N SER A 71 -20.88 2.57 16.66
CA SER A 71 -19.51 3.00 16.35
C SER A 71 -18.85 2.39 15.11
N GLY A 72 -19.55 1.51 14.38
CA GLY A 72 -18.96 0.80 13.23
C GLY A 72 -17.87 -0.22 13.60
N ALA A 73 -17.74 -1.27 12.81
CA ALA A 73 -16.75 -2.32 13.04
C ALA A 73 -15.74 -2.36 11.89
N PHE A 74 -14.48 -2.66 12.23
CA PHE A 74 -13.46 -3.03 11.24
C PHE A 74 -13.52 -4.52 10.99
N ILE A 75 -13.66 -4.91 9.73
CA ILE A 75 -13.72 -6.31 9.31
C ILE A 75 -12.65 -6.56 8.28
N THR A 76 -11.82 -7.58 8.53
CA THR A 76 -10.81 -8.01 7.58
C THR A 76 -11.29 -9.24 6.81
N ILE A 77 -11.43 -9.08 5.49
CA ILE A 77 -11.68 -10.17 4.55
C ILE A 77 -10.35 -10.58 3.96
N SER A 78 -9.95 -11.82 4.23
CA SER A 78 -8.68 -12.37 3.76
C SER A 78 -8.80 -12.90 2.33
N PRO A 79 -7.71 -12.90 1.53
CA PRO A 79 -7.71 -13.59 0.25
C PRO A 79 -8.09 -15.07 0.42
N GLY A 80 -9.08 -15.54 -0.33
CA GLY A 80 -9.58 -16.91 -0.23
C GLY A 80 -10.73 -17.14 0.76
N ASP A 81 -11.17 -16.11 1.50
CA ASP A 81 -12.41 -16.23 2.30
C ASP A 81 -13.60 -16.49 1.37
N ASN A 82 -14.34 -17.58 1.65
CA ASN A 82 -15.60 -17.85 0.99
C ASN A 82 -16.72 -16.98 1.60
N PHE A 83 -17.88 -16.95 0.95
CA PHE A 83 -19.00 -16.11 1.40
C PHE A 83 -19.48 -16.49 2.80
N GLU A 84 -19.48 -17.77 3.15
CA GLU A 84 -19.89 -18.28 4.46
C GLU A 84 -18.97 -17.73 5.58
N ARG A 85 -17.64 -17.78 5.38
CA ARG A 85 -16.67 -17.21 6.33
C ARG A 85 -16.81 -15.69 6.47
N ILE A 86 -17.18 -14.99 5.39
CA ILE A 86 -17.47 -13.55 5.42
C ILE A 86 -18.72 -13.30 6.28
N MET A 87 -19.76 -14.11 6.10
CA MET A 87 -20.98 -14.05 6.91
C MET A 87 -20.69 -14.26 8.41
N GLU A 88 -19.84 -15.25 8.76
CA GLU A 88 -19.43 -15.49 10.14
C GLU A 88 -18.73 -14.28 10.74
N LYS A 89 -17.81 -13.65 10.01
CA LYS A 89 -17.10 -12.43 10.44
C LYS A 89 -18.07 -11.26 10.67
N LEU A 90 -19.04 -11.08 9.79
CA LEU A 90 -20.06 -10.04 9.92
C LEU A 90 -20.99 -10.28 11.11
N ARG A 91 -21.34 -11.54 11.39
CA ARG A 91 -22.15 -11.93 12.56
C ARG A 91 -21.40 -11.72 13.88
N ALA A 92 -20.10 -12.04 13.89
CA ALA A 92 -19.27 -11.92 15.10
C ALA A 92 -19.16 -10.47 15.63
N VAL A 93 -19.49 -9.48 14.78
CA VAL A 93 -19.49 -8.05 15.12
C VAL A 93 -20.90 -7.44 15.05
N ASP A 94 -21.95 -8.26 15.11
CA ASP A 94 -23.37 -7.87 15.14
C ASP A 94 -23.83 -7.01 13.94
N LEU A 95 -23.19 -7.17 12.77
CA LEU A 95 -23.56 -6.46 11.53
C LEU A 95 -24.56 -7.23 10.66
N ILE A 96 -24.97 -8.42 11.05
CA ILE A 96 -26.02 -9.21 10.38
C ILE A 96 -26.98 -9.75 11.41
N GLU A 97 -28.22 -9.27 11.37
CA GLU A 97 -29.31 -9.76 12.20
C GLU A 97 -30.00 -11.00 11.59
N HIS A 98 -30.20 -11.00 10.27
CA HIS A 98 -30.88 -12.05 9.53
C HIS A 98 -29.97 -12.66 8.43
N PRO A 99 -29.13 -13.68 8.75
CA PRO A 99 -28.14 -14.24 7.82
C PRO A 99 -28.74 -14.72 6.50
N PHE A 100 -29.91 -15.40 6.58
CA PHE A 100 -30.58 -15.92 5.38
C PHE A 100 -31.01 -14.79 4.42
N LYS A 101 -31.61 -13.70 4.94
CA LYS A 101 -32.01 -12.56 4.11
C LYS A 101 -30.80 -11.84 3.51
N PHE A 102 -29.69 -11.74 4.25
CA PHE A 102 -28.44 -11.17 3.76
C PHE A 102 -27.84 -12.00 2.62
N GLU A 103 -27.79 -13.32 2.78
CA GLU A 103 -27.33 -14.24 1.75
C GLU A 103 -28.22 -14.17 0.49
N LEU A 104 -29.53 -14.17 0.67
CA LEU A 104 -30.50 -14.05 -0.42
C LEU A 104 -30.31 -12.73 -1.19
N THR A 105 -30.10 -11.63 -0.45
CA THR A 105 -29.79 -10.32 -1.03
C THR A 105 -28.49 -10.37 -1.86
N ALA A 106 -27.43 -10.96 -1.31
CA ALA A 106 -26.14 -11.08 -1.99
C ALA A 106 -26.24 -11.91 -3.28
N ARG A 107 -26.98 -13.02 -3.24
CA ARG A 107 -27.25 -13.88 -4.41
C ARG A 107 -28.06 -13.15 -5.47
N TRP A 108 -29.17 -12.51 -5.07
CA TRP A 108 -30.07 -11.81 -6.00
C TRP A 108 -29.39 -10.65 -6.70
N LYS A 109 -28.59 -9.85 -5.97
CA LYS A 109 -27.84 -8.73 -6.54
C LYS A 109 -26.49 -9.13 -7.18
N GLY A 110 -26.12 -10.41 -7.11
CA GLY A 110 -24.89 -10.93 -7.70
C GLY A 110 -23.61 -10.46 -7.04
N PHE A 111 -23.65 -10.12 -5.74
CA PHE A 111 -22.49 -9.65 -4.98
C PHE A 111 -21.61 -10.77 -4.45
N GLY A 112 -22.14 -11.97 -4.22
CA GLY A 112 -21.42 -13.05 -3.54
C GLY A 112 -20.06 -13.43 -4.15
N ARG A 113 -19.87 -13.22 -5.45
CA ARG A 113 -18.59 -13.48 -6.16
C ARG A 113 -17.75 -12.23 -6.41
N LYS A 114 -18.23 -11.05 -6.00
CA LYS A 114 -17.57 -9.77 -6.27
C LYS A 114 -16.90 -9.18 -5.04
N ILE A 115 -17.07 -9.79 -3.87
CA ILE A 115 -16.48 -9.32 -2.62
C ILE A 115 -14.95 -9.37 -2.74
N GLN A 116 -14.30 -8.27 -2.40
CA GLN A 116 -12.85 -8.13 -2.47
C GLN A 116 -12.21 -8.30 -1.11
N ALA A 117 -11.02 -8.90 -1.08
CA ALA A 117 -10.21 -8.99 0.14
C ALA A 117 -9.72 -7.61 0.58
N GLY A 118 -9.75 -7.34 1.88
CA GLY A 118 -9.32 -6.08 2.46
C GLY A 118 -9.91 -5.82 3.83
N GLU A 119 -9.55 -4.71 4.43
CA GLU A 119 -10.11 -4.22 5.68
C GLU A 119 -11.23 -3.21 5.36
N TYR A 120 -12.40 -3.44 5.90
CA TYR A 120 -13.58 -2.60 5.69
C TYR A 120 -14.03 -1.98 7.00
N ARG A 121 -14.42 -0.72 6.96
CA ARG A 121 -15.15 -0.08 8.05
C ARG A 121 -16.62 -0.10 7.68
N LEU A 122 -17.39 -0.97 8.34
CA LEU A 122 -18.82 -1.10 8.15
C LEU A 122 -19.54 -0.59 9.40
N SER A 123 -20.71 0.02 9.21
CA SER A 123 -21.53 0.57 10.27
C SER A 123 -22.90 -0.08 10.23
N ASN A 124 -23.55 -0.19 11.39
CA ASN A 124 -24.95 -0.60 11.51
C ASN A 124 -25.95 0.49 11.07
N GLU A 125 -25.47 1.71 10.79
CA GLU A 125 -26.26 2.72 10.09
C GLU A 125 -26.41 2.40 8.60
N MET A 126 -25.54 1.53 8.07
CA MET A 126 -25.62 1.06 6.69
C MET A 126 -26.73 0.02 6.53
N THR A 127 -27.40 0.07 5.39
CA THR A 127 -28.32 -1.00 5.00
C THR A 127 -27.54 -2.26 4.58
N PRO A 128 -28.14 -3.46 4.63
CA PRO A 128 -27.53 -4.69 4.10
C PRO A 128 -27.05 -4.54 2.65
N LEU A 129 -27.79 -3.80 1.83
CA LEU A 129 -27.43 -3.52 0.44
C LEU A 129 -26.18 -2.65 0.35
N GLU A 130 -26.08 -1.60 1.13
CA GLU A 130 -24.90 -0.72 1.17
C GLU A 130 -23.64 -1.46 1.66
N MET A 131 -23.78 -2.32 2.66
CA MET A 131 -22.67 -3.17 3.12
C MET A 131 -22.15 -4.09 2.00
N LEU A 132 -23.06 -4.78 1.31
CA LEU A 132 -22.71 -5.65 0.18
C LEU A 132 -22.06 -4.85 -0.96
N GLN A 133 -22.55 -3.64 -1.24
CA GLN A 133 -21.95 -2.75 -2.23
C GLN A 133 -20.56 -2.28 -1.81
N ALA A 134 -20.35 -1.93 -0.53
CA ALA A 134 -19.04 -1.56 -0.01
C ALA A 134 -18.02 -2.70 -0.17
N LEU A 135 -18.41 -3.93 0.22
CA LEU A 135 -17.60 -5.12 0.10
C LEU A 135 -17.28 -5.48 -1.36
N ALA A 136 -18.27 -5.38 -2.26
CA ALA A 136 -18.12 -5.70 -3.67
C ALA A 136 -17.35 -4.63 -4.46
N SER A 137 -17.45 -3.36 -4.06
CA SER A 137 -16.73 -2.26 -4.70
C SER A 137 -15.26 -2.17 -4.29
N GLY A 138 -14.82 -2.94 -3.27
CA GLY A 138 -13.46 -2.91 -2.76
C GLY A 138 -13.08 -1.58 -2.08
N ARG A 139 -14.04 -0.84 -1.53
CA ARG A 139 -13.79 0.37 -0.73
C ARG A 139 -13.17 0.01 0.62
N VAL A 140 -11.92 -0.43 0.56
CA VAL A 140 -11.14 -0.85 1.72
C VAL A 140 -10.58 0.34 2.49
N VAL A 141 -10.32 0.15 3.77
CA VAL A 141 -9.59 1.10 4.60
C VAL A 141 -8.15 1.18 4.12
N LEU A 142 -7.66 2.39 3.90
CA LEU A 142 -6.28 2.66 3.52
C LEU A 142 -5.51 3.19 4.72
N HIS A 143 -4.31 2.67 4.89
CA HIS A 143 -3.35 3.08 5.92
C HIS A 143 -2.23 3.88 5.29
N SER A 144 -2.03 5.10 5.79
CA SER A 144 -0.98 5.98 5.28
C SER A 144 0.36 5.66 5.92
N VAL A 145 1.41 5.67 5.11
CA VAL A 145 2.80 5.55 5.54
C VAL A 145 3.67 6.55 4.80
N THR A 146 4.42 7.36 5.55
CA THR A 146 5.39 8.30 4.99
C THR A 146 6.77 7.70 5.00
N ILE A 147 7.42 7.68 3.85
CA ILE A 147 8.81 7.25 3.65
C ILE A 147 9.66 8.50 3.46
N PRO A 148 10.54 8.83 4.41
CA PRO A 148 11.45 9.97 4.30
C PRO A 148 12.48 9.81 3.20
N GLU A 149 12.95 10.94 2.66
CA GLU A 149 14.10 11.01 1.77
C GLU A 149 15.36 10.46 2.48
N GLY A 150 16.27 9.86 1.72
CA GLY A 150 17.52 9.32 2.23
C GLY A 150 17.42 8.03 3.05
N PHE A 151 16.22 7.41 3.16
CA PHE A 151 16.08 6.07 3.73
C PHE A 151 16.64 5.02 2.78
N ASN A 152 17.37 4.04 3.31
CA ASN A 152 17.75 2.83 2.59
C ASN A 152 16.65 1.75 2.68
N ILE A 153 16.78 0.67 1.90
CA ILE A 153 15.81 -0.44 1.89
C ILE A 153 15.48 -0.96 3.29
N ARG A 154 16.48 -1.12 4.18
CA ARG A 154 16.26 -1.62 5.54
C ARG A 154 15.43 -0.64 6.39
N GLN A 155 15.68 0.65 6.25
CA GLN A 155 14.92 1.70 6.93
C GLN A 155 13.48 1.77 6.40
N VAL A 156 13.31 1.65 5.08
CA VAL A 156 11.98 1.54 4.46
C VAL A 156 11.25 0.30 4.97
N ALA A 157 11.90 -0.88 4.99
CA ALA A 157 11.32 -2.12 5.50
C ALA A 157 10.84 -1.98 6.96
N LYS A 158 11.65 -1.37 7.84
CA LYS A 158 11.26 -1.10 9.23
C LYS A 158 10.05 -0.16 9.31
N ARG A 159 9.98 0.85 8.46
CA ARG A 159 8.87 1.80 8.44
C ARG A 159 7.56 1.15 7.96
N ILE A 160 7.63 0.30 6.96
CA ILE A 160 6.50 -0.49 6.43
C ILE A 160 6.01 -1.50 7.48
N ASP A 161 6.92 -2.20 8.17
CA ASP A 161 6.58 -3.14 9.24
C ASP A 161 5.88 -2.43 10.41
N ALA A 162 6.43 -1.31 10.87
CA ALA A 162 5.83 -0.50 11.93
C ALA A 162 4.43 0.04 11.58
N SER A 163 4.11 0.19 10.30
CA SER A 163 2.76 0.58 9.84
C SER A 163 1.79 -0.61 9.72
N GLY A 164 2.25 -1.85 9.92
CA GLY A 164 1.45 -3.07 9.79
C GLY A 164 1.05 -3.43 8.36
N LEU A 165 1.71 -2.86 7.34
CA LEU A 165 1.40 -3.09 5.91
C LEU A 165 2.09 -4.34 5.35
N ALA A 166 3.33 -4.62 5.79
CA ALA A 166 4.04 -5.85 5.46
C ALA A 166 5.14 -6.11 6.50
N GLY A 167 5.37 -7.36 6.87
CA GLY A 167 6.44 -7.72 7.81
C GLY A 167 7.83 -7.41 7.26
N PHE A 168 8.75 -7.00 8.15
CA PHE A 168 10.12 -6.56 7.83
C PHE A 168 10.86 -7.53 6.90
N GLU A 169 10.95 -8.81 7.28
CA GLU A 169 11.68 -9.81 6.50
C GLU A 169 11.06 -10.05 5.12
N ARG A 170 9.73 -10.05 5.03
CA ARG A 170 9.03 -10.23 3.76
C ARG A 170 9.30 -9.05 2.81
N PHE A 171 9.26 -7.83 3.34
CA PHE A 171 9.57 -6.65 2.52
C PHE A 171 11.03 -6.63 2.09
N LEU A 172 11.95 -6.87 3.04
CA LEU A 172 13.39 -6.89 2.78
C LEU A 172 13.76 -7.95 1.74
N SER A 173 13.26 -9.17 1.90
CA SER A 173 13.51 -10.27 0.95
C SER A 173 13.04 -9.91 -0.47
N ALA A 174 11.83 -9.32 -0.60
CA ALA A 174 11.34 -8.90 -1.91
C ALA A 174 12.19 -7.75 -2.50
N ALA A 175 12.59 -6.78 -1.67
CA ALA A 175 13.36 -5.62 -2.11
C ALA A 175 14.82 -5.95 -2.49
N THR A 176 15.34 -7.07 -2.00
CA THR A 176 16.72 -7.56 -2.27
C THR A 176 16.74 -8.82 -3.16
N ASP A 177 15.63 -9.19 -3.79
CA ASP A 177 15.57 -10.28 -4.76
C ASP A 177 16.02 -9.81 -6.16
N PRO A 178 17.17 -10.30 -6.68
CA PRO A 178 17.64 -9.91 -8.02
C PRO A 178 16.65 -10.25 -9.14
N LYS A 179 15.90 -11.36 -8.99
CA LYS A 179 14.89 -11.74 -9.98
C LYS A 179 13.71 -10.76 -9.97
N PHE A 180 13.34 -10.25 -8.79
CA PHE A 180 12.29 -9.25 -8.68
C PHE A 180 12.75 -7.91 -9.24
N ALA A 181 13.97 -7.46 -8.93
CA ALA A 181 14.58 -6.25 -9.50
C ALA A 181 14.65 -6.32 -11.05
N ALA A 182 15.09 -7.45 -11.60
CA ALA A 182 15.14 -7.69 -13.04
C ALA A 182 13.74 -7.63 -13.69
N ARG A 183 12.71 -8.24 -13.08
CA ARG A 183 11.32 -8.13 -13.56
C ARG A 183 10.80 -6.68 -13.59
N LEU A 184 11.38 -5.84 -12.74
CA LEU A 184 11.06 -4.42 -12.69
C LEU A 184 12.00 -3.57 -13.57
N ASN A 185 12.83 -4.18 -14.43
CA ASN A 185 13.81 -3.49 -15.27
C ASN A 185 14.71 -2.52 -14.47
N ILE A 186 15.18 -2.96 -13.31
CA ILE A 186 16.19 -2.28 -12.51
C ILE A 186 17.52 -2.96 -12.81
N PRO A 187 18.57 -2.22 -13.26
CA PRO A 187 19.87 -2.77 -13.62
C PRO A 187 20.77 -2.96 -12.37
N ALA A 188 20.24 -3.62 -11.34
CA ALA A 188 20.91 -3.91 -10.08
C ALA A 188 20.27 -5.13 -9.42
N ASP A 189 20.96 -5.73 -8.44
CA ASP A 189 20.48 -6.90 -7.70
C ASP A 189 19.40 -6.55 -6.65
N THR A 190 19.18 -5.28 -6.36
CA THR A 190 18.22 -4.79 -5.39
C THR A 190 17.44 -3.61 -5.93
N VAL A 191 16.35 -3.24 -5.25
CA VAL A 191 15.59 -2.02 -5.57
C VAL A 191 16.09 -0.77 -4.81
N GLU A 192 17.32 -0.80 -4.24
CA GLU A 192 17.88 0.37 -3.56
C GLU A 192 17.94 1.58 -4.49
N GLY A 193 17.53 2.74 -3.97
CA GLY A 193 17.45 3.99 -4.72
C GLY A 193 16.19 4.17 -5.56
N TYR A 194 15.37 3.11 -5.69
CA TYR A 194 14.16 3.13 -6.52
C TYR A 194 12.86 3.21 -5.72
N LEU A 195 12.91 3.14 -4.39
CA LEU A 195 11.76 3.29 -3.51
C LEU A 195 11.51 4.77 -3.23
N PHE A 196 10.81 5.45 -4.13
CA PHE A 196 10.63 6.90 -4.06
C PHE A 196 10.06 7.36 -2.72
N PRO A 197 10.67 8.36 -2.06
CA PRO A 197 10.17 8.94 -0.82
C PRO A 197 8.90 9.72 -1.05
N ASP A 198 7.82 9.34 -0.35
CA ASP A 198 6.52 10.01 -0.42
C ASP A 198 5.61 9.50 0.71
N THR A 199 4.41 10.04 0.81
CA THR A 199 3.33 9.51 1.65
C THR A 199 2.41 8.65 0.80
N TYR A 200 2.36 7.35 1.12
CA TYR A 200 1.57 6.35 0.41
C TYR A 200 0.38 5.91 1.25
N SER A 201 -0.68 5.50 0.58
CA SER A 201 -1.86 4.91 1.22
C SER A 201 -2.11 3.51 0.65
N PHE A 202 -2.04 2.50 1.51
CA PHE A 202 -2.21 1.09 1.13
C PHE A 202 -3.28 0.39 1.97
N ALA A 203 -3.97 -0.56 1.35
CA ALA A 203 -4.73 -1.55 2.09
C ALA A 203 -3.77 -2.51 2.81
N ARG A 204 -4.14 -3.03 3.99
CA ARG A 204 -3.35 -4.05 4.71
C ARG A 204 -3.10 -5.31 3.88
N SER A 205 -3.99 -5.62 2.94
CA SER A 205 -3.86 -6.75 2.01
C SER A 205 -2.90 -6.50 0.83
N ALA A 206 -2.29 -5.31 0.71
CA ALA A 206 -1.48 -4.95 -0.45
C ALA A 206 -0.25 -5.85 -0.64
N GLY A 207 0.42 -6.21 0.47
CA GLY A 207 1.64 -7.01 0.44
C GLY A 207 2.88 -6.27 -0.07
N ALA A 208 4.06 -6.82 0.25
CA ALA A 208 5.35 -6.18 0.01
C ALA A 208 5.60 -5.84 -1.47
N GLU A 209 5.35 -6.78 -2.38
CA GLU A 209 5.62 -6.54 -3.82
C GLU A 209 4.79 -5.40 -4.40
N LYS A 210 3.51 -5.28 -4.03
CA LYS A 210 2.66 -4.20 -4.53
C LYS A 210 3.12 -2.84 -3.99
N ILE A 211 3.53 -2.79 -2.72
CA ILE A 211 4.07 -1.59 -2.10
C ILE A 211 5.33 -1.14 -2.86
N ILE A 212 6.30 -2.05 -3.05
CA ILE A 212 7.54 -1.79 -3.78
C ILE A 212 7.24 -1.31 -5.21
N LYS A 213 6.36 -2.01 -5.95
CA LYS A 213 5.96 -1.63 -7.32
C LYS A 213 5.37 -0.22 -7.38
N THR A 214 4.54 0.14 -6.39
CA THR A 214 3.95 1.48 -6.33
C THR A 214 5.01 2.56 -6.10
N MET A 215 5.96 2.32 -5.19
CA MET A 215 7.05 3.28 -4.91
C MET A 215 7.97 3.46 -6.12
N ILE A 216 8.30 2.37 -6.84
CA ILE A 216 9.09 2.41 -8.08
C ILE A 216 8.32 3.11 -9.20
N TYR A 217 7.02 2.87 -9.31
CA TYR A 217 6.16 3.55 -10.28
C TYR A 217 6.17 5.06 -10.04
N GLU A 218 6.11 5.49 -8.79
CA GLU A 218 6.16 6.91 -8.43
C GLU A 218 7.50 7.56 -8.83
N LEU A 219 8.63 6.91 -8.58
CA LEU A 219 9.93 7.37 -9.09
C LEU A 219 9.91 7.54 -10.61
N ARG A 220 9.35 6.56 -11.34
CA ARG A 220 9.29 6.60 -12.81
C ARG A 220 8.40 7.71 -13.35
N ARG A 221 7.36 8.09 -12.63
CA ARG A 221 6.52 9.25 -12.97
C ARG A 221 7.31 10.55 -12.91
N HIS A 222 8.17 10.70 -11.91
CA HIS A 222 9.02 11.86 -11.76
C HIS A 222 10.17 11.90 -12.74
N PHE A 223 10.69 10.72 -13.14
CA PHE A 223 11.81 10.63 -14.08
C PHE A 223 11.33 10.76 -15.54
N THR A 224 11.01 12.00 -15.94
CA THR A 224 10.42 12.35 -17.24
C THR A 224 11.35 12.02 -18.41
N HIS A 225 10.82 12.06 -19.64
CA HIS A 225 11.64 11.93 -20.86
C HIS A 225 12.73 13.00 -20.94
N GLN A 226 12.44 14.24 -20.51
CA GLN A 226 13.42 15.32 -20.44
C GLN A 226 14.58 14.98 -19.51
N TRP A 227 14.33 14.40 -18.35
CA TRP A 227 15.37 14.00 -17.42
C TRP A 227 16.21 12.83 -17.94
N LYS A 228 15.60 11.86 -18.64
CA LYS A 228 16.33 10.78 -19.31
C LYS A 228 17.27 11.31 -20.39
N LYS A 229 16.78 12.26 -21.21
CA LYS A 229 17.61 12.94 -22.21
C LYS A 229 18.75 13.72 -21.55
N ARG A 230 18.45 14.43 -20.45
CA ARG A 230 19.46 15.18 -19.70
C ARG A 230 20.56 14.28 -19.11
N ALA A 231 20.20 13.13 -18.57
CA ALA A 231 21.14 12.13 -18.09
C ALA A 231 22.09 11.68 -19.23
N GLN A 232 21.55 11.38 -20.41
CA GLN A 232 22.35 11.01 -21.59
C GLN A 232 23.27 12.14 -22.05
N GLU A 233 22.83 13.39 -22.03
CA GLU A 233 23.67 14.58 -22.35
C GLU A 233 24.86 14.72 -21.38
N LEU A 234 24.68 14.28 -20.12
CA LEU A 234 25.74 14.25 -19.12
C LEU A 234 26.64 13.02 -19.21
N GLY A 235 26.32 12.04 -20.10
CA GLY A 235 27.04 10.79 -20.23
C GLY A 235 26.68 9.74 -19.18
N PHE A 236 25.53 9.88 -18.48
CA PHE A 236 25.09 8.97 -17.44
C PHE A 236 23.83 8.19 -17.85
N SER A 237 23.76 6.94 -17.40
CA SER A 237 22.52 6.18 -17.35
C SER A 237 21.58 6.71 -16.25
N VAL A 238 20.30 6.35 -16.31
CA VAL A 238 19.34 6.65 -15.23
C VAL A 238 19.80 6.08 -13.90
N HIS A 239 20.38 4.88 -13.90
CA HIS A 239 20.89 4.23 -12.69
C HIS A 239 22.04 5.03 -12.05
N GLU A 240 22.97 5.50 -12.86
CA GLU A 240 24.09 6.32 -12.38
C GLU A 240 23.62 7.68 -11.83
N ILE A 241 22.61 8.30 -12.45
CA ILE A 241 22.00 9.53 -11.89
C ILE A 241 21.33 9.25 -10.54
N ILE A 242 20.59 8.14 -10.38
CA ILE A 242 19.97 7.77 -9.10
C ILE A 242 21.07 7.46 -8.07
N THR A 243 22.13 6.78 -8.47
CA THR A 243 23.29 6.50 -7.61
C THR A 243 23.93 7.79 -7.11
N LEU A 244 24.24 8.72 -8.03
CA LEU A 244 24.81 10.02 -7.66
C LEU A 244 23.86 10.84 -6.78
N ALA A 245 22.57 10.85 -7.10
CA ALA A 245 21.54 11.53 -6.30
C ALA A 245 21.46 10.96 -4.88
N SER A 246 21.60 9.65 -4.71
CA SER A 246 21.59 9.00 -3.38
C SER A 246 22.80 9.43 -2.52
N ILE A 247 23.95 9.67 -3.15
CA ILE A 247 25.13 10.20 -2.47
C ILE A 247 24.90 11.64 -2.06
N ILE A 248 24.43 12.49 -2.98
CA ILE A 248 24.10 13.90 -2.72
C ILE A 248 23.08 14.01 -1.58
N GLU A 249 22.06 13.16 -1.58
CA GLU A 249 21.02 13.10 -0.54
C GLU A 249 21.59 12.87 0.87
N LYS A 250 22.65 12.06 0.95
CA LYS A 250 23.29 11.72 2.23
C LYS A 250 24.35 12.72 2.68
N GLU A 251 24.81 13.61 1.79
CA GLU A 251 25.85 14.61 2.11
C GLU A 251 25.31 15.88 2.75
N THR A 252 24.11 16.33 2.37
CA THR A 252 23.58 17.59 2.90
C THR A 252 22.08 17.57 3.14
N GLY A 253 21.68 18.17 4.27
CA GLY A 253 20.29 18.56 4.54
C GLY A 253 19.96 19.99 4.05
N VAL A 254 20.96 20.77 3.58
CA VAL A 254 20.77 22.15 3.15
C VAL A 254 20.36 22.19 1.67
N ALA A 255 19.16 22.71 1.40
CA ALA A 255 18.55 22.64 0.08
C ALA A 255 19.41 23.30 -1.01
N ASP A 256 19.94 24.50 -0.74
CA ASP A 256 20.69 25.31 -1.72
C ASP A 256 22.08 24.75 -2.02
N GLU A 257 22.63 23.91 -1.15
CA GLU A 257 23.95 23.31 -1.34
C GLU A 257 23.94 22.04 -2.20
N ARG A 258 22.77 21.39 -2.40
CA ARG A 258 22.67 20.16 -3.21
C ARG A 258 23.28 20.32 -4.61
N VAL A 259 23.01 21.45 -5.26
CA VAL A 259 23.54 21.71 -6.62
C VAL A 259 25.05 22.00 -6.61
N LEU A 260 25.58 22.56 -5.52
CA LEU A 260 27.03 22.78 -5.35
C LEU A 260 27.75 21.46 -5.07
N ILE A 261 27.23 20.63 -4.16
CA ILE A 261 27.77 19.29 -3.89
C ILE A 261 27.72 18.43 -5.15
N ALA A 262 26.59 18.47 -5.88
CA ALA A 262 26.48 17.81 -7.18
C ALA A 262 27.59 18.26 -8.14
N SER A 263 27.85 19.58 -8.20
CA SER A 263 28.94 20.14 -9.02
C SER A 263 30.30 19.58 -8.63
N VAL A 264 30.61 19.46 -7.32
CA VAL A 264 31.88 18.87 -6.86
C VAL A 264 32.01 17.42 -7.35
N PHE A 265 30.97 16.60 -7.20
CA PHE A 265 31.01 15.21 -7.65
C PHE A 265 31.13 15.09 -9.16
N HIS A 266 30.40 15.88 -9.94
CA HIS A 266 30.56 15.92 -11.40
C HIS A 266 31.99 16.33 -11.82
N ASN A 267 32.56 17.35 -11.18
CA ASN A 267 33.92 17.79 -11.46
C ASN A 267 34.96 16.73 -11.10
N ARG A 268 34.79 16.01 -9.99
CA ARG A 268 35.66 14.89 -9.61
C ARG A 268 35.55 13.74 -10.60
N LEU A 269 34.33 13.34 -10.99
CA LEU A 269 34.12 12.29 -11.99
C LEU A 269 34.77 12.65 -13.32
N ALA A 270 34.58 13.87 -13.81
CA ALA A 270 35.19 14.34 -15.06
C ALA A 270 36.73 14.35 -15.03
N LYS A 271 37.33 14.48 -13.84
CA LYS A 271 38.79 14.46 -13.62
C LYS A 271 39.30 13.08 -13.18
N ASN A 272 38.48 12.04 -13.21
CA ASN A 272 38.79 10.69 -12.71
C ASN A 272 39.30 10.69 -11.25
N MET A 273 38.80 11.63 -10.43
CA MET A 273 39.08 11.67 -8.99
C MET A 273 38.10 10.74 -8.25
N ARG A 274 38.52 10.21 -7.11
CA ARG A 274 37.66 9.48 -6.18
C ARG A 274 36.63 10.42 -5.57
N LEU A 275 35.42 9.91 -5.29
CA LEU A 275 34.37 10.74 -4.70
C LEU A 275 34.62 11.02 -3.21
N GLU A 276 35.22 10.06 -2.48
CA GLU A 276 35.61 10.19 -1.07
C GLU A 276 34.45 10.64 -0.17
N SER A 277 33.33 9.95 -0.31
CA SER A 277 32.08 10.23 0.40
C SER A 277 31.87 9.21 1.52
N ASP A 278 31.85 9.68 2.77
CA ASP A 278 31.66 8.85 3.96
C ASP A 278 30.37 8.01 3.93
N PRO A 279 29.20 8.54 3.51
CA PRO A 279 27.97 7.76 3.38
C PRO A 279 28.10 6.50 2.54
N THR A 280 28.95 6.48 1.53
CA THR A 280 29.17 5.32 0.68
C THR A 280 29.92 4.21 1.43
N VAL A 281 30.85 4.56 2.30
CA VAL A 281 31.57 3.63 3.17
C VAL A 281 30.61 3.04 4.20
N ILE A 282 29.85 3.91 4.86
CA ILE A 282 28.84 3.52 5.87
C ILE A 282 27.85 2.52 5.29
N TYR A 283 27.34 2.75 4.08
CA TYR A 283 26.40 1.83 3.41
C TYR A 283 27.01 0.44 3.19
N GLY A 284 28.32 0.37 2.90
CA GLY A 284 29.06 -0.89 2.70
C GLY A 284 29.38 -1.64 3.99
N ILE A 285 29.15 -1.05 5.18
CA ILE A 285 29.41 -1.67 6.48
C ILE A 285 28.13 -2.40 6.96
N LYS A 286 28.25 -3.72 7.12
CA LYS A 286 27.21 -4.50 7.77
C LYS A 286 27.21 -4.17 9.27
N ASP A 287 26.03 -3.87 9.83
CA ASP A 287 25.86 -3.58 11.27
C ASP A 287 26.71 -2.38 11.75
N PHE A 288 26.63 -1.25 11.00
CA PHE A 288 27.31 -0.01 11.35
C PHE A 288 26.87 0.50 12.74
N ASP A 289 27.83 0.71 13.63
CA ASP A 289 27.63 1.10 15.05
C ASP A 289 27.46 2.62 15.27
N GLY A 290 27.57 3.41 14.21
CA GLY A 290 27.48 4.89 14.27
C GLY A 290 28.84 5.58 14.28
N ASN A 291 29.97 4.84 14.36
CA ASN A 291 31.31 5.41 14.38
C ASN A 291 32.12 4.96 13.17
N LEU A 292 32.39 5.89 12.24
CA LEU A 292 33.21 5.65 11.06
C LEU A 292 34.69 5.78 11.40
N THR A 293 35.43 4.69 11.33
CA THR A 293 36.86 4.64 11.69
C THR A 293 37.79 4.82 10.49
N ARG A 294 39.04 5.22 10.74
CA ARG A 294 40.09 5.25 9.72
C ARG A 294 40.33 3.87 9.09
N SER A 295 40.06 2.79 9.81
CA SER A 295 40.15 1.41 9.31
C SER A 295 39.05 1.17 8.27
N ASP A 296 37.82 1.65 8.49
CA ASP A 296 36.70 1.48 7.55
C ASP A 296 36.97 2.19 6.23
N LEU A 297 37.54 3.40 6.25
CA LEU A 297 37.94 4.13 5.05
C LEU A 297 38.99 3.38 4.20
N LYS A 298 39.74 2.42 4.79
CA LYS A 298 40.76 1.64 4.08
C LYS A 298 40.22 0.30 3.53
N LYS A 299 39.05 -0.14 3.94
CA LYS A 299 38.45 -1.42 3.50
C LYS A 299 38.16 -1.39 2.00
N GLN A 300 38.51 -2.48 1.31
CA GLN A 300 38.20 -2.67 -0.09
C GLN A 300 36.76 -3.22 -0.20
N THR A 301 35.81 -2.36 -0.48
CA THR A 301 34.44 -2.74 -0.78
C THR A 301 33.96 -2.06 -2.05
N PRO A 302 33.00 -2.61 -2.80
CA PRO A 302 32.49 -2.00 -4.02
C PRO A 302 31.88 -0.61 -3.81
N TYR A 303 31.45 -0.32 -2.58
CA TYR A 303 30.82 0.96 -2.22
C TYR A 303 31.82 1.98 -1.63
N ASN A 304 33.04 1.59 -1.29
CA ASN A 304 34.00 2.51 -0.68
C ASN A 304 34.62 3.45 -1.71
N THR A 305 34.05 4.65 -1.84
CA THR A 305 34.51 5.68 -2.80
C THR A 305 35.84 6.36 -2.41
N TYR A 306 36.45 6.00 -1.27
CA TYR A 306 37.87 6.29 -0.98
C TYR A 306 38.82 5.31 -1.67
N ARG A 307 38.32 4.16 -2.15
CA ARG A 307 39.12 3.06 -2.72
C ARG A 307 38.85 2.79 -4.19
N ILE A 308 37.67 3.15 -4.66
CA ILE A 308 37.26 3.01 -6.06
C ILE A 308 37.27 4.37 -6.77
N HIS A 309 37.44 4.35 -8.10
CA HIS A 309 37.19 5.50 -8.97
C HIS A 309 35.78 5.40 -9.55
N GLY A 310 35.16 6.55 -9.83
CA GLY A 310 33.80 6.59 -10.35
C GLY A 310 32.72 6.42 -9.28
N LEU A 311 31.52 6.08 -9.75
CA LEU A 311 30.37 5.79 -8.90
C LEU A 311 30.45 4.36 -8.32
N PRO A 312 29.86 4.10 -7.14
CA PRO A 312 29.65 2.76 -6.66
C PRO A 312 28.67 2.00 -7.57
N PRO A 313 28.53 0.66 -7.41
CA PRO A 313 27.71 -0.16 -8.31
C PRO A 313 26.20 0.16 -8.26
N GLY A 314 25.74 0.89 -7.26
CA GLY A 314 24.35 1.27 -7.14
C GLY A 314 24.11 2.32 -6.04
N PRO A 315 22.86 2.75 -5.88
CA PRO A 315 22.46 3.74 -4.87
C PRO A 315 22.71 3.25 -3.44
N ILE A 316 22.90 4.19 -2.53
CA ILE A 316 23.11 3.93 -1.09
C ILE A 316 21.89 4.33 -0.22
N ALA A 317 20.91 4.97 -0.83
CA ALA A 317 19.66 5.39 -0.22
C ALA A 317 18.66 5.72 -1.31
N ASN A 318 17.39 5.95 -0.94
CA ASN A 318 16.34 6.41 -1.84
C ASN A 318 16.32 7.95 -1.85
N PRO A 319 16.77 8.59 -2.93
CA PRO A 319 16.88 10.04 -2.98
C PRO A 319 15.53 10.72 -3.21
N GLY A 320 15.38 11.92 -2.66
CA GLY A 320 14.28 12.81 -2.96
C GLY A 320 14.40 13.48 -4.33
N LEU A 321 13.33 14.16 -4.74
CA LEU A 321 13.24 14.83 -6.03
C LEU A 321 14.33 15.91 -6.19
N ALA A 322 14.64 16.64 -5.10
CA ALA A 322 15.63 17.71 -5.09
C ALA A 322 17.05 17.21 -5.38
N SER A 323 17.43 16.07 -4.81
CA SER A 323 18.74 15.44 -5.03
C SER A 323 18.88 14.85 -6.43
N ILE A 324 17.81 14.24 -6.97
CA ILE A 324 17.78 13.78 -8.36
C ILE A 324 17.93 14.98 -9.32
N ARG A 325 17.22 16.07 -9.05
CA ARG A 325 17.32 17.28 -9.84
C ARG A 325 18.72 17.91 -9.76
N ALA A 326 19.34 17.92 -8.60
CA ALA A 326 20.71 18.42 -8.43
C ALA A 326 21.72 17.56 -9.19
N ALA A 327 21.59 16.23 -9.20
CA ALA A 327 22.43 15.33 -9.98
C ALA A 327 22.31 15.58 -11.50
N LEU A 328 21.10 15.94 -11.99
CA LEU A 328 20.83 16.24 -13.41
C LEU A 328 21.25 17.66 -13.80
N TYR A 329 21.15 18.62 -12.89
CA TYR A 329 21.40 20.03 -13.13
C TYR A 329 22.33 20.61 -12.06
N PRO A 330 23.61 20.15 -12.01
CA PRO A 330 24.57 20.67 -11.05
C PRO A 330 24.87 22.15 -11.32
N ALA A 331 25.29 22.85 -10.31
CA ALA A 331 25.84 24.22 -10.47
C ALA A 331 27.09 24.18 -11.34
N ARG A 332 27.28 25.20 -12.13
CA ARG A 332 28.50 25.36 -12.97
C ARG A 332 29.62 26.02 -12.15
N THR A 333 30.43 25.19 -11.51
CA THR A 333 31.57 25.63 -10.69
C THR A 333 32.82 24.83 -11.02
N GLU A 334 33.95 25.27 -10.45
CA GLU A 334 35.22 24.53 -10.51
C GLU A 334 35.58 23.89 -9.16
N TYR A 335 34.63 23.81 -8.23
CA TYR A 335 34.88 23.24 -6.92
C TYR A 335 35.17 21.72 -7.02
N LEU A 336 36.18 21.28 -6.24
CA LEU A 336 36.58 19.89 -6.12
C LEU A 336 36.49 19.38 -4.69
N TYR A 337 36.33 20.27 -3.72
CA TYR A 337 36.31 19.95 -2.29
C TYR A 337 35.23 20.74 -1.58
N PHE A 338 34.69 20.14 -0.53
CA PHE A 338 33.83 20.82 0.44
C PHE A 338 34.14 20.32 1.86
N VAL A 339 33.89 21.11 2.86
CA VAL A 339 34.04 20.79 4.28
C VAL A 339 32.91 21.40 5.07
N ALA A 340 32.33 20.64 5.98
CA ALA A 340 31.22 21.08 6.84
C ALA A 340 31.72 22.20 7.80
N LYS A 341 30.88 23.22 7.96
CA LYS A 341 31.06 24.33 8.94
C LYS A 341 30.20 24.02 10.19
N PRO A 342 30.45 24.70 11.33
CA PRO A 342 29.69 24.53 12.57
C PRO A 342 28.18 24.83 12.42
N ASP A 343 27.79 25.69 11.47
CA ASP A 343 26.40 26.04 11.15
C ASP A 343 25.67 25.00 10.28
N ARG A 344 26.30 23.85 10.04
CA ARG A 344 25.83 22.76 9.18
C ARG A 344 25.80 23.05 7.68
N THR A 345 26.33 24.22 7.26
CA THR A 345 26.57 24.48 5.85
C THR A 345 28.00 24.07 5.46
N HIS A 346 28.34 24.15 4.18
CA HIS A 346 29.68 23.76 3.69
C HIS A 346 30.47 24.93 3.14
N HIS A 347 31.81 24.82 3.25
CA HIS A 347 32.74 25.64 2.54
C HIS A 347 33.29 24.91 1.33
N PHE A 348 33.19 25.49 0.14
CA PHE A 348 33.60 24.89 -1.13
C PHE A 348 34.95 25.44 -1.57
N SER A 349 35.84 24.57 -2.07
CA SER A 349 37.20 24.90 -2.48
C SER A 349 37.57 24.29 -3.83
N LYS A 350 38.36 25.01 -4.64
CA LYS A 350 38.85 24.56 -5.94
C LYS A 350 40.13 23.70 -5.81
N THR A 351 40.92 23.93 -4.78
CA THR A 351 42.24 23.30 -4.59
C THR A 351 42.33 22.60 -3.24
N LEU A 352 43.17 21.58 -3.16
CA LEU A 352 43.43 20.84 -1.90
C LEU A 352 44.03 21.77 -0.84
N SER A 353 44.91 22.73 -1.21
CA SER A 353 45.48 23.70 -0.28
C SER A 353 44.40 24.56 0.38
N ALA A 354 43.48 25.13 -0.41
CA ALA A 354 42.36 25.91 0.12
C ALA A 354 41.41 25.05 0.99
N HIS A 355 41.20 23.79 0.60
CA HIS A 355 40.41 22.86 1.39
C HIS A 355 41.05 22.57 2.77
N ASN A 356 42.37 22.30 2.80
CA ASN A 356 43.09 22.04 4.05
C ASN A 356 43.06 23.24 4.99
N GLN A 357 43.15 24.46 4.45
CA GLN A 357 42.99 25.72 5.22
C GLN A 357 41.59 25.81 5.83
N ALA A 358 40.55 25.45 5.05
CA ALA A 358 39.17 25.44 5.53
C ALA A 358 38.94 24.37 6.59
N VAL A 359 39.49 23.16 6.43
CA VAL A 359 39.45 22.09 7.46
C VAL A 359 40.09 22.58 8.77
N ASN A 360 41.27 23.17 8.70
CA ASN A 360 41.95 23.73 9.88
C ASN A 360 41.06 24.81 10.55
N LYS A 361 40.45 25.67 9.76
CA LYS A 361 39.62 26.77 10.28
C LYS A 361 38.34 26.29 10.90
N TYR A 362 37.60 25.33 10.27
CA TYR A 362 36.24 25.00 10.65
C TYR A 362 36.13 23.73 11.50
N GLN A 363 37.09 22.82 11.42
CA GLN A 363 37.01 21.53 12.13
C GLN A 363 38.08 21.39 13.23
N LEU A 364 39.29 21.89 13.04
CA LEU A 364 40.39 21.72 14.00
C LEU A 364 40.52 22.88 14.97
N SER A 365 40.31 24.14 14.54
CA SER A 365 40.38 25.30 15.40
C SER A 365 39.13 25.55 16.26
N SER A 366 38.01 24.84 15.97
CA SER A 366 36.81 24.93 16.78
C SER A 366 36.83 23.97 18.00
N GLY A 367 37.89 23.19 18.18
CA GLY A 367 38.06 22.17 19.24
C GLY A 367 38.98 22.58 20.38
N SER A 368 39.31 23.84 20.56
CA SER A 368 39.97 24.32 21.78
C SER A 368 38.93 24.94 22.71
N PRO A 369 38.87 24.52 24.01
CA PRO A 369 37.88 24.92 24.99
C PRO A 369 37.88 26.38 25.28
#